data_3f300a79fc72b402ec0676fb13cb48b4
#
_entry.id   3f300a79fc72b402ec0676fb13cb48b4
#
_cell.length_a   1.000
_cell.length_b   1.000
_cell.length_c   1.000
_cell.angle_alpha   90.00
_cell.angle_beta   90.00
_cell.angle_gamma   90.00
#
_symmetry.space_group_name_H-M   'P 1'
#
loop_
_entity.id
_entity.type
_entity.pdbx_description
1 polymer ?
#
loop_
_entity_poly.entity_id
_entity_poly.type
_entity_poly.pdbx_seq_one_letter_code
_entity_poly.pdbx_strand_id
1 'polypeptide(L)'
;SYLSLTHARPDGPDRAWRGDAHHPEVNWISALSQPTLLPPYFAGSNKSNLIKRLEEGHGGTKLTPQEIRKVSLWIDLLVPQIGDYREANNWSDHDREFYDRYDKKRKQARMEEQENIRQYIQSLQTKQQK
;
A
#
# COMPACT_ATOMS: atom_id res chain seq x y z
N SER A 1 14.71 8.43 6.69
CA SER A 1 14.24 8.69 5.31
C SER A 1 13.70 7.41 4.67
N TYR A 2 13.01 7.52 3.55
CA TYR A 2 12.48 6.37 2.80
C TYR A 2 13.57 5.33 2.51
N LEU A 3 14.70 5.76 1.94
CA LEU A 3 15.82 4.87 1.62
C LEU A 3 16.39 4.17 2.88
N SER A 4 16.46 4.87 4.00
CA SER A 4 16.94 4.26 5.24
C SER A 4 16.04 3.14 5.74
N LEU A 5 14.75 3.23 5.50
CA LEU A 5 13.78 2.19 5.88
C LEU A 5 13.74 1.01 4.91
N THR A 6 13.92 1.28 3.60
CA THR A 6 13.66 0.30 2.55
C THR A 6 14.92 -0.31 1.92
N HIS A 7 16.07 0.39 1.98
CA HIS A 7 17.31 0.01 1.30
C HIS A 7 18.55 -0.06 2.19
N ALA A 8 18.46 0.40 3.43
CA ALA A 8 19.62 0.50 4.31
C ALA A 8 20.09 -0.88 4.80
N ARG A 9 20.73 -1.63 3.92
CA ARG A 9 21.45 -2.85 4.28
C ARG A 9 22.94 -2.65 4.21
N PRO A 10 23.72 -3.25 5.15
CA PRO A 10 25.18 -3.25 5.08
C PRO A 10 25.74 -3.94 3.85
N ASP A 11 24.98 -4.86 3.28
CA ASP A 11 25.36 -5.75 2.18
C ASP A 11 24.83 -5.32 0.80
N GLY A 12 24.29 -4.09 0.69
CA GLY A 12 24.00 -3.42 -0.58
C GLY A 12 22.55 -3.50 -1.07
N PRO A 13 22.20 -2.61 -2.00
CA PRO A 13 20.82 -2.44 -2.48
C PRO A 13 20.31 -3.57 -3.38
N ASP A 14 21.20 -4.40 -3.91
CA ASP A 14 20.87 -5.35 -4.98
C ASP A 14 19.96 -6.50 -4.53
N ARG A 15 19.89 -6.78 -3.24
CA ARG A 15 19.03 -7.85 -2.71
C ARG A 15 17.55 -7.45 -2.57
N ALA A 16 17.25 -6.16 -2.48
CA ALA A 16 15.88 -5.67 -2.48
C ALA A 16 15.14 -6.03 -3.78
N TRP A 17 15.88 -6.17 -4.88
CA TRP A 17 15.35 -6.54 -6.20
C TRP A 17 14.97 -8.02 -6.31
N ARG A 18 15.53 -8.86 -5.48
CA ARG A 18 15.35 -10.32 -5.56
C ARG A 18 14.22 -10.87 -4.69
N GLY A 19 13.50 -10.02 -3.98
CA GLY A 19 12.37 -10.42 -3.14
C GLY A 19 12.74 -11.17 -1.85
N ASP A 20 14.03 -11.42 -1.63
CA ASP A 20 14.57 -12.08 -0.44
C ASP A 20 15.17 -11.09 0.58
N ALA A 21 14.94 -9.81 0.35
CA ALA A 21 15.47 -8.73 1.16
C ALA A 21 14.61 -8.49 2.40
N HIS A 22 14.86 -9.26 3.44
CA HIS A 22 14.32 -8.97 4.76
C HIS A 22 15.06 -7.77 5.38
N HIS A 23 14.51 -6.58 5.20
CA HIS A 23 15.03 -5.42 5.92
C HIS A 23 14.64 -5.52 7.40
N PRO A 24 15.56 -5.27 8.34
CA PRO A 24 15.26 -5.40 9.78
C PRO A 24 14.15 -4.45 10.24
N GLU A 25 14.01 -3.28 9.65
CA GLU A 25 12.97 -2.31 10.01
C GLU A 25 11.68 -2.52 9.22
N VAL A 26 11.78 -2.68 7.90
CA VAL A 26 10.63 -2.89 7.01
C VAL A 26 10.83 -4.16 6.22
N ASN A 27 9.97 -5.11 6.43
CA ASN A 27 9.98 -6.37 5.70
C ASN A 27 8.95 -6.31 4.56
N TRP A 28 9.42 -6.12 3.34
CA TRP A 28 8.57 -6.02 2.15
C TRP A 28 9.11 -6.87 1.00
N ILE A 29 8.24 -7.22 0.07
CA ILE A 29 8.57 -8.00 -1.13
C ILE A 29 8.50 -7.07 -2.33
N SER A 30 9.55 -7.05 -3.14
CA SER A 30 9.57 -6.25 -4.37
C SER A 30 8.49 -6.74 -5.35
N ALA A 31 7.77 -5.79 -5.97
CA ALA A 31 6.83 -6.08 -7.04
C ALA A 31 7.49 -6.72 -8.28
N LEU A 32 8.81 -6.61 -8.38
CA LEU A 32 9.61 -7.21 -9.46
C LEU A 32 10.19 -8.59 -9.09
N SER A 33 9.96 -9.07 -7.87
CA SER A 33 10.38 -10.40 -7.47
C SER A 33 9.54 -11.47 -8.18
N GLN A 34 10.16 -12.62 -8.47
CA GLN A 34 9.40 -13.75 -9.00
C GLN A 34 8.38 -14.23 -7.94
N PRO A 35 7.11 -14.45 -8.33
CA PRO A 35 6.12 -14.94 -7.41
C PRO A 35 6.49 -16.37 -6.98
N THR A 36 6.78 -16.55 -5.71
CA THR A 36 6.87 -17.83 -5.05
C THR A 36 5.64 -18.05 -4.19
N LEU A 37 5.26 -19.28 -3.97
CA LEU A 37 4.21 -19.60 -3.00
C LEU A 37 4.75 -19.31 -1.60
N LEU A 38 4.37 -18.18 -1.05
CA LEU A 38 4.79 -17.77 0.29
C LEU A 38 3.76 -18.24 1.33
N PRO A 39 4.21 -18.76 2.48
CA PRO A 39 3.29 -19.09 3.56
C PRO A 39 2.63 -17.79 4.11
N PRO A 40 1.47 -17.89 4.74
CA PRO A 40 0.83 -16.77 5.41
C PRO A 40 1.79 -16.06 6.38
N TYR A 41 1.72 -14.73 6.42
CA TYR A 41 2.55 -13.89 7.29
C TYR A 41 4.07 -14.03 7.06
N PHE A 42 4.48 -14.41 5.86
CA PHE A 42 5.90 -14.53 5.51
C PHE A 42 6.63 -13.17 5.50
N ALA A 43 5.96 -12.14 5.05
CA ALA A 43 6.50 -10.78 4.92
C ALA A 43 5.43 -9.73 5.27
N GLY A 44 5.77 -8.46 5.09
CA GLY A 44 4.87 -7.34 5.30
C GLY A 44 4.94 -6.74 6.70
N SER A 45 3.92 -5.99 7.06
CA SER A 45 3.85 -5.24 8.32
C SER A 45 4.00 -6.15 9.54
N ASN A 46 3.42 -7.34 9.51
CA ASN A 46 3.49 -8.33 10.60
C ASN A 46 4.91 -8.84 10.90
N LYS A 47 5.84 -8.71 9.96
CA LYS A 47 7.26 -9.09 10.10
C LYS A 47 8.21 -7.90 10.23
N SER A 48 7.68 -6.69 10.22
CA SER A 48 8.49 -5.47 10.23
C SER A 48 8.79 -5.01 11.67
N ASN A 49 10.06 -4.85 12.00
CA ASN A 49 10.48 -4.34 13.31
C ASN A 49 9.99 -2.91 13.56
N LEU A 50 9.80 -2.12 12.48
CA LEU A 50 9.23 -0.78 12.57
C LEU A 50 7.87 -0.81 13.27
N ILE A 51 6.99 -1.74 12.93
CA ILE A 51 5.65 -1.83 13.54
C ILE A 51 5.76 -2.13 15.02
N LYS A 52 6.59 -3.10 15.40
CA LYS A 52 6.86 -3.42 16.82
C LYS A 52 7.32 -2.19 17.61
N ARG A 53 8.28 -1.44 17.08
CA ARG A 53 8.80 -0.23 17.74
C ARG A 53 7.75 0.85 17.89
N LEU A 54 6.88 0.99 16.90
CA LEU A 54 5.79 1.99 16.95
C LEU A 54 4.72 1.60 17.97
N GLU A 55 4.44 0.31 18.12
CA GLU A 55 3.50 -0.20 19.13
C GLU A 55 4.05 -0.04 20.56
N GLU A 56 5.32 -0.32 20.75
CA GLU A 56 6.02 -0.16 22.03
C GLU A 56 6.24 1.32 22.40
N GLY A 57 6.26 2.20 21.40
CA GLY A 57 6.63 3.60 21.51
C GLY A 57 8.13 3.83 21.29
N HIS A 58 8.48 4.89 20.56
CA HIS A 58 9.86 5.22 20.21
C HIS A 58 10.15 6.70 20.45
N GLY A 59 11.29 6.99 21.10
CA GLY A 59 11.74 8.38 21.33
C GLY A 59 10.75 9.22 22.14
N GLY A 60 9.99 8.62 23.06
CA GLY A 60 8.97 9.32 23.86
C GLY A 60 7.65 9.56 23.11
N THR A 61 7.53 9.14 21.84
CA THR A 61 6.32 9.25 21.05
C THR A 61 5.58 7.92 21.01
N LYS A 62 4.27 7.97 21.23
CA LYS A 62 3.39 6.81 21.10
C LYS A 62 2.32 7.12 20.05
N LEU A 63 2.27 6.30 19.01
CA LEU A 63 1.28 6.43 17.95
C LEU A 63 -0.07 5.84 18.36
N THR A 64 -1.12 6.39 17.82
CA THR A 64 -2.46 5.83 17.92
C THR A 64 -2.59 4.56 17.08
N PRO A 65 -3.53 3.64 17.41
CA PRO A 65 -3.77 2.46 16.58
C PRO A 65 -4.08 2.77 15.11
N GLN A 66 -4.72 3.92 14.84
CA GLN A 66 -5.01 4.35 13.48
C GLN A 66 -3.75 4.76 12.71
N GLU A 67 -2.80 5.43 13.36
CA GLU A 67 -1.52 5.81 12.77
C GLU A 67 -0.66 4.58 12.51
N ILE A 68 -0.59 3.64 13.46
CA ILE A 68 0.10 2.36 13.27
C ILE A 68 -0.51 1.61 12.08
N ARG A 69 -1.84 1.56 11.98
CA ARG A 69 -2.52 0.93 10.84
C ARG A 69 -2.16 1.58 9.50
N LYS A 70 -2.02 2.91 9.44
CA LYS A 70 -1.57 3.59 8.21
C LYS A 70 -0.17 3.16 7.79
N VAL A 71 0.75 3.05 8.74
CA VAL A 71 2.13 2.59 8.48
C VAL A 71 2.12 1.12 8.04
N SER A 72 1.32 0.27 8.70
CA SER A 72 1.16 -1.13 8.31
C SER A 72 0.65 -1.26 6.88
N LEU A 73 -0.40 -0.52 6.52
CA LEU A 73 -0.93 -0.49 5.15
C LEU A 73 0.10 -0.02 4.13
N TRP A 74 0.91 0.99 4.47
CA TRP A 74 1.99 1.45 3.59
C TRP A 74 3.01 0.33 3.32
N ILE A 75 3.39 -0.45 4.33
CA ILE A 75 4.29 -1.60 4.16
C ILE A 75 3.63 -2.68 3.29
N ASP A 76 2.38 -3.02 3.58
CA ASP A 76 1.64 -4.09 2.88
C ASP A 76 1.29 -3.71 1.44
N LEU A 77 1.29 -2.42 1.10
CA LEU A 77 1.20 -1.89 -0.26
C LEU A 77 2.55 -1.84 -0.99
N LEU A 78 3.57 -2.54 -0.49
CA LEU A 78 4.91 -2.62 -1.07
C LEU A 78 5.69 -1.29 -1.01
N VAL A 79 5.56 -0.60 0.10
CA VAL A 79 6.31 0.62 0.44
C VAL A 79 6.35 1.68 -0.67
N PRO A 80 5.22 2.13 -1.22
CA PRO A 80 5.22 3.12 -2.29
C PRO A 80 5.92 4.40 -1.86
N GLN A 81 6.89 4.85 -2.65
CA GLN A 81 7.61 6.10 -2.37
C GLN A 81 6.75 7.32 -2.66
N ILE A 82 5.90 7.24 -3.66
CA ILE A 82 5.04 8.31 -4.13
C ILE A 82 3.61 7.78 -4.15
N GLY A 83 2.70 8.53 -3.55
CA GLY A 83 1.29 8.15 -3.43
C GLY A 83 0.44 8.51 -4.64
N ASP A 84 0.86 9.49 -5.44
CA ASP A 84 0.15 9.94 -6.64
C ASP A 84 0.99 9.69 -7.89
N TYR A 85 0.41 8.94 -8.83
CA TYR A 85 1.07 8.61 -10.10
C TYR A 85 1.36 9.85 -10.96
N ARG A 86 0.57 10.92 -10.79
CA ARG A 86 0.77 12.20 -11.50
C ARG A 86 2.00 12.95 -11.00
N GLU A 87 2.30 12.83 -9.71
CA GLU A 87 3.48 13.44 -9.09
C GLU A 87 4.75 12.62 -9.32
N ALA A 88 4.60 11.32 -9.61
CA ALA A 88 5.70 10.39 -9.80
C ALA A 88 6.46 10.58 -11.12
N ASN A 89 5.84 11.21 -12.12
CA ASN A 89 6.32 11.22 -13.48
C ASN A 89 6.44 12.65 -14.03
N ASN A 90 7.46 12.86 -14.87
CA ASN A 90 7.61 14.11 -15.63
C ASN A 90 6.79 14.01 -16.93
N TRP A 91 5.48 14.18 -16.82
CA TRP A 91 4.51 14.00 -17.90
C TRP A 91 4.56 15.14 -18.91
N SER A 92 4.50 14.81 -20.20
CA SER A 92 4.11 15.76 -21.24
C SER A 92 2.62 16.13 -21.11
N ASP A 93 2.19 17.19 -21.77
CA ASP A 93 0.79 17.60 -21.76
C ASP A 93 -0.10 16.51 -22.40
N HIS A 94 0.38 15.86 -23.46
CA HIS A 94 -0.30 14.72 -24.08
C HIS A 94 -0.50 13.55 -23.11
N ASP A 95 0.53 13.19 -22.34
CA ASP A 95 0.43 12.10 -21.38
C ASP A 95 -0.53 12.43 -20.23
N ARG A 96 -0.55 13.71 -19.80
CA ARG A 96 -1.51 14.19 -18.78
C ARG A 96 -2.94 14.08 -19.25
N GLU A 97 -3.25 14.54 -20.48
CA GLU A 97 -4.58 14.42 -21.06
C GLU A 97 -5.01 12.96 -21.20
N PHE A 98 -4.08 12.10 -21.60
CA PHE A 98 -4.32 10.67 -21.73
C PHE A 98 -4.63 10.03 -20.36
N TYR A 99 -3.83 10.34 -19.34
CA TYR A 99 -4.06 9.89 -17.97
C TYR A 99 -5.40 10.38 -17.43
N ASP A 100 -5.71 11.68 -17.59
CA ASP A 100 -6.93 12.29 -17.07
C ASP A 100 -8.18 11.66 -17.69
N ARG A 101 -8.13 11.29 -18.96
CA ARG A 101 -9.21 10.58 -19.64
C ARG A 101 -9.50 9.22 -18.98
N TYR A 102 -8.46 8.46 -18.63
CA TYR A 102 -8.63 7.18 -17.96
C TYR A 102 -9.00 7.33 -16.48
N ASP A 103 -8.44 8.32 -15.80
CA ASP A 103 -8.79 8.61 -14.42
C ASP A 103 -10.27 9.01 -14.29
N LYS A 104 -10.77 9.81 -15.22
CA LYS A 104 -12.20 10.15 -15.30
C LYS A 104 -13.08 8.91 -15.48
N LYS A 105 -12.71 8.01 -16.40
CA LYS A 105 -13.44 6.75 -16.60
C LYS A 105 -13.43 5.88 -15.35
N ARG A 106 -12.30 5.75 -14.69
CA ARG A 106 -12.15 4.99 -13.44
C ARG A 106 -13.02 5.57 -12.32
N LYS A 107 -13.02 6.89 -12.17
CA LYS A 107 -13.85 7.58 -11.17
C LYS A 107 -15.33 7.37 -11.45
N GLN A 108 -15.75 7.47 -12.71
CA GLN A 108 -17.13 7.22 -13.09
C GLN A 108 -17.55 5.77 -12.82
N ALA A 109 -16.75 4.79 -13.24
CA ALA A 109 -17.02 3.37 -12.97
C ALA A 109 -17.15 3.09 -11.46
N ARG A 110 -16.29 3.70 -10.64
CA ARG A 110 -16.37 3.59 -9.19
C ARG A 110 -17.66 4.19 -8.61
N MET A 111 -18.10 5.32 -9.13
CA MET A 111 -19.36 5.93 -8.69
C MET A 111 -20.56 5.05 -9.06
N GLU A 112 -20.59 4.50 -10.27
CA GLU A 112 -21.61 3.58 -10.73
C GLU A 112 -21.64 2.30 -9.88
N GLU A 113 -20.48 1.74 -9.57
CA GLU A 113 -20.36 0.56 -8.69
C GLU A 113 -20.91 0.85 -7.28
N GLN A 114 -20.54 1.99 -6.70
CA GLN A 114 -21.04 2.40 -5.38
C GLN A 114 -22.55 2.59 -5.38
N GLU A 115 -23.12 3.16 -6.44
CA GLU A 115 -24.57 3.33 -6.57
C GLU A 115 -25.28 1.98 -6.72
N ASN A 116 -24.75 1.08 -7.54
CA ASN A 116 -25.28 -0.27 -7.69
C ASN A 116 -25.26 -1.04 -6.37
N ILE A 117 -24.19 -0.95 -5.59
CA ILE A 117 -24.12 -1.55 -4.24
C ILE A 117 -25.19 -0.96 -3.32
N ARG A 118 -25.35 0.35 -3.34
CA ARG A 118 -26.36 1.04 -2.52
C ARG A 118 -27.78 0.55 -2.85
N GLN A 119 -28.11 0.50 -4.14
CA GLN A 119 -29.41 0.03 -4.61
C GLN A 119 -29.64 -1.44 -4.24
N TYR A 120 -28.61 -2.27 -4.36
CA TYR A 120 -28.70 -3.67 -3.96
C TYR A 120 -28.98 -3.82 -2.45
N ILE A 121 -28.27 -3.11 -1.61
CA ILE A 121 -28.49 -3.12 -0.15
C ILE A 121 -29.93 -2.67 0.18
N GLN A 122 -30.42 -1.61 -0.44
CA GLN A 122 -31.81 -1.14 -0.24
C GLN A 122 -32.83 -2.20 -0.65
N SER A 123 -32.58 -2.91 -1.76
CA SER A 123 -33.45 -3.98 -2.23
C SER A 123 -33.55 -5.15 -1.24
N LEU A 124 -32.44 -5.48 -0.57
CA LEU A 124 -32.40 -6.53 0.45
C LEU A 124 -33.18 -6.11 1.71
N GLN A 125 -33.04 -4.87 2.17
CA GLN A 125 -33.76 -4.34 3.32
C GLN A 125 -35.28 -4.34 3.09
N THR A 126 -35.72 -3.97 1.90
CA THR A 126 -37.11 -3.98 1.51
C THR A 126 -37.72 -5.40 1.48
N LYS A 127 -36.91 -6.40 1.10
CA LYS A 127 -37.33 -7.81 1.10
C LYS A 127 -37.46 -8.41 2.50
N GLN A 128 -36.69 -7.93 3.46
CA GLN A 128 -36.73 -8.40 4.86
C GLN A 128 -37.89 -7.82 5.66
N GLN A 129 -38.51 -6.75 5.17
CA GLN A 129 -39.67 -6.10 5.82
C GLN A 129 -41.04 -6.61 5.33
N LYS A 130 -41.05 -7.54 4.38
CA LYS A 130 -42.24 -8.24 3.90
C LYS A 130 -42.29 -9.66 4.41
#